data_2f0a3673c3ef148f4479070e98be1787
#
_entry.id   2f0a3673c3ef148f4479070e98be1787
#
_cell.length_a   1.000
_cell.length_b   1.000
_cell.length_c   1.000
_cell.angle_alpha   90.00
_cell.angle_beta   90.00
_cell.angle_gamma   90.00
#
_symmetry.space_group_name_H-M   'P 1'
#
loop_
_entity.id
_entity.type
_entity.pdbx_description
1 polymer ?
#
loop_
_entity_poly.entity_id
_entity_poly.type
_entity_poly.pdbx_seq_one_letter_code
_entity_poly.pdbx_strand_id
1 'polypeptide(L)'
;MIKRRLLSYDISQLTKAFKKDFPQLVTMAEESESAALFKEALRSFVSSRIDRTVGGSNMGNAVAKRILLLIEHDGMMVSELSTGEEIPVWTITCLWQFLAGKLEEDVSPDFFIDLYRQFELLEKPEEIVPDRSLVKRQMNRWPTGLDEEVMAIRHSNKERIIAGLIRKIERRHAPTSRFQFTEGMSYAEKYVKVQEWWNTGRFHLAMAFKSPTELNYFLGGSLSAGTMDLLARARKKGMPFFVTPYYLSLLNTNTSGYDDATIRSYILYSEELVDTYGRIKAWEKEDIVVSGQPNAAGWLLPEGHNIHRRYPEVAILIPDSMGRACGGLCASCQRMYDFQSERLNFDFESLKPKETWDKKLRRLMRYFEEDAQLRDILITGGDALMSQNATLRNILDAVYKMAVRKRKANELQRVRLGSRLLAYLPLRITDELVGILRSFKDKASRVGVTQFIIQTHFQSPLEVTPEAKKAIEAILSAGWIITNQLVY
;
A
#
# COMPACT_ATOMS: atom_id res chain seq x y z
N MET A 1 -3.39 -15.40 23.09
CA MET A 1 -3.53 -14.34 24.10
C MET A 1 -2.19 -13.80 24.61
N ILE A 2 -1.11 -14.58 24.67
CA ILE A 2 0.23 -14.18 25.13
C ILE A 2 0.90 -13.16 24.16
N LYS A 3 0.68 -13.25 22.86
CA LYS A 3 1.34 -12.41 21.83
C LYS A 3 1.00 -10.91 21.90
N ARG A 4 -0.21 -10.53 22.35
CA ARG A 4 -0.59 -9.11 22.50
C ARG A 4 0.02 -8.45 23.74
N ARG A 5 0.39 -9.23 24.73
CA ARG A 5 0.93 -8.73 25.99
C ARG A 5 2.38 -8.25 25.84
N LEU A 6 3.16 -8.89 24.99
CA LEU A 6 4.56 -8.53 24.75
C LEU A 6 4.72 -7.14 24.14
N LEU A 7 3.83 -6.76 23.22
CA LEU A 7 3.85 -5.45 22.56
C LEU A 7 3.59 -4.24 23.49
N SER A 8 3.12 -4.51 24.71
CA SER A 8 2.89 -3.49 25.74
C SER A 8 3.98 -3.48 26.82
N TYR A 9 5.05 -4.26 26.67
CA TYR A 9 6.10 -4.35 27.67
C TYR A 9 7.04 -3.13 27.59
N ASP A 10 7.34 -2.59 28.76
CA ASP A 10 8.46 -1.67 28.94
C ASP A 10 9.81 -2.45 29.06
N ILE A 11 10.91 -1.71 29.12
CA ILE A 11 12.26 -2.28 29.24
C ILE A 11 12.39 -3.22 30.45
N SER A 12 11.81 -2.87 31.59
CA SER A 12 11.87 -3.70 32.81
C SER A 12 11.12 -5.03 32.65
N GLN A 13 9.96 -4.97 32.01
CA GLN A 13 9.16 -6.17 31.73
C GLN A 13 9.82 -7.07 30.69
N LEU A 14 10.48 -6.48 29.68
CA LEU A 14 11.26 -7.22 28.67
C LEU A 14 12.48 -7.88 29.30
N THR A 15 13.22 -7.21 30.18
CA THR A 15 14.34 -7.80 30.92
C THR A 15 13.88 -9.05 31.69
N LYS A 16 12.74 -8.99 32.37
CA LYS A 16 12.16 -10.14 33.09
C LYS A 16 11.76 -11.26 32.11
N ALA A 17 11.22 -10.92 30.94
CA ALA A 17 10.85 -11.89 29.93
C ALA A 17 12.08 -12.61 29.38
N PHE A 18 13.14 -11.88 29.02
CA PHE A 18 14.41 -12.48 28.56
C PHE A 18 15.03 -13.40 29.62
N LYS A 19 15.09 -12.97 30.90
CA LYS A 19 15.59 -13.80 32.00
C LYS A 19 14.82 -15.08 32.18
N LYS A 20 13.51 -15.05 32.00
CA LYS A 20 12.64 -16.21 32.12
C LYS A 20 12.74 -17.17 30.94
N ASP A 21 12.68 -16.63 29.72
CA ASP A 21 12.48 -17.44 28.52
C ASP A 21 13.81 -17.80 27.83
N PHE A 22 14.86 -16.99 28.02
CA PHE A 22 16.21 -17.17 27.46
C PHE A 22 17.34 -17.07 28.51
N PRO A 23 17.30 -17.86 29.60
CA PRO A 23 18.27 -17.73 30.69
C PRO A 23 19.72 -17.91 30.23
N GLN A 24 19.99 -18.83 29.29
CA GLN A 24 21.33 -19.04 28.75
C GLN A 24 21.87 -17.82 28.03
N LEU A 25 21.04 -17.10 27.27
CA LEU A 25 21.42 -15.90 26.57
C LEU A 25 21.76 -14.77 27.56
N VAL A 26 20.97 -14.66 28.63
CA VAL A 26 21.21 -13.65 29.67
C VAL A 26 22.50 -13.96 30.45
N THR A 27 22.70 -15.20 30.87
CA THR A 27 23.94 -15.62 31.55
C THR A 27 25.18 -15.33 30.68
N MET A 28 25.09 -15.68 29.41
CA MET A 28 26.17 -15.39 28.43
C MET A 28 26.51 -13.89 28.37
N ALA A 29 25.49 -13.03 28.40
CA ALA A 29 25.69 -11.58 28.37
C ALA A 29 26.27 -11.05 29.68
N GLU A 30 25.80 -11.56 30.83
CA GLU A 30 26.29 -11.16 32.16
C GLU A 30 27.73 -11.61 32.40
N GLU A 31 28.15 -12.77 31.87
CA GLU A 31 29.51 -13.33 31.98
C GLU A 31 30.49 -12.72 30.99
N SER A 32 30.00 -12.05 29.93
CA SER A 32 30.87 -11.43 28.93
C SER A 32 31.37 -10.06 29.39
N GLU A 33 32.69 -9.92 29.49
CA GLU A 33 33.33 -8.64 29.88
C GLU A 33 33.19 -7.55 28.82
N SER A 34 32.98 -7.93 27.55
CA SER A 34 32.85 -7.03 26.42
C SER A 34 31.87 -7.52 25.39
N ALA A 35 31.36 -6.59 24.55
CA ALA A 35 30.51 -6.92 23.43
C ALA A 35 31.18 -7.88 22.43
N ALA A 36 32.50 -7.80 22.27
CA ALA A 36 33.25 -8.70 21.40
C ALA A 36 33.17 -10.16 21.89
N LEU A 37 33.42 -10.39 23.19
CA LEU A 37 33.31 -11.73 23.81
C LEU A 37 31.86 -12.25 23.74
N PHE A 38 30.88 -11.39 23.99
CA PHE A 38 29.48 -11.78 23.84
C PHE A 38 29.16 -12.19 22.40
N LYS A 39 29.62 -11.46 21.38
CA LYS A 39 29.43 -11.81 19.97
C LYS A 39 30.00 -13.18 19.60
N GLU A 40 31.19 -13.53 20.13
CA GLU A 40 31.81 -14.85 19.90
C GLU A 40 31.00 -15.96 20.56
N ALA A 41 30.60 -15.78 21.80
CA ALA A 41 29.77 -16.72 22.54
C ALA A 41 28.37 -16.91 21.85
N LEU A 42 27.75 -15.82 21.45
CA LEU A 42 26.47 -15.82 20.74
C LEU A 42 26.59 -16.49 19.36
N ARG A 43 27.69 -16.25 18.63
CA ARG A 43 27.95 -16.93 17.34
C ARG A 43 28.01 -18.44 17.52
N SER A 44 28.75 -18.90 18.55
CA SER A 44 28.84 -20.34 18.86
C SER A 44 27.50 -20.93 19.26
N PHE A 45 26.77 -20.23 20.11
CA PHE A 45 25.43 -20.62 20.56
C PHE A 45 24.44 -20.75 19.39
N VAL A 46 24.38 -19.77 18.51
CA VAL A 46 23.46 -19.81 17.35
C VAL A 46 23.90 -20.84 16.33
N SER A 47 25.21 -20.97 16.07
CA SER A 47 25.73 -21.96 15.12
C SER A 47 25.45 -23.41 15.55
N SER A 48 25.43 -23.70 16.86
CA SER A 48 25.10 -25.02 17.39
C SER A 48 23.65 -25.44 17.16
N ARG A 49 22.76 -24.47 16.87
CA ARG A 49 21.32 -24.70 16.62
C ARG A 49 20.97 -24.86 15.15
N ILE A 50 21.93 -24.73 14.26
CA ILE A 50 21.71 -24.99 12.83
C ILE A 50 21.62 -26.47 12.60
N ASP A 51 20.45 -26.94 12.19
CA ASP A 51 20.27 -28.34 11.77
C ASP A 51 20.86 -28.53 10.37
N ARG A 52 21.93 -29.29 10.30
CA ARG A 52 22.65 -29.63 9.06
C ARG A 52 22.06 -30.84 8.34
N THR A 53 21.13 -31.56 8.98
CA THR A 53 20.56 -32.81 8.46
C THR A 53 19.36 -32.56 7.57
N VAL A 54 18.71 -31.42 7.68
CA VAL A 54 17.51 -31.06 6.93
C VAL A 54 17.89 -30.38 5.63
N GLY A 55 17.78 -31.08 4.54
CA GLY A 55 17.88 -30.52 3.18
C GLY A 55 16.62 -29.72 2.84
N GLY A 56 16.49 -28.50 3.35
CA GLY A 56 15.36 -27.64 3.08
C GLY A 56 15.35 -26.34 3.92
N SER A 57 14.48 -25.41 3.59
CA SER A 57 14.29 -24.18 4.33
C SER A 57 13.51 -24.44 5.63
N ASN A 58 14.26 -24.67 6.70
CA ASN A 58 13.72 -24.71 8.06
C ASN A 58 13.71 -23.30 8.64
N MET A 59 12.62 -22.91 9.31
CA MET A 59 12.47 -21.57 9.92
C MET A 59 13.59 -21.31 10.96
N GLY A 60 13.93 -22.29 11.80
CA GLY A 60 15.02 -22.19 12.76
C GLY A 60 16.37 -21.87 12.08
N ASN A 61 16.69 -22.57 10.99
CA ASN A 61 17.91 -22.32 10.23
C ASN A 61 17.90 -20.93 9.57
N ALA A 62 16.75 -20.46 9.08
CA ALA A 62 16.64 -19.12 8.50
C ALA A 62 16.84 -18.03 9.57
N VAL A 63 16.29 -18.23 10.77
CA VAL A 63 16.47 -17.31 11.91
C VAL A 63 17.92 -17.33 12.41
N ALA A 64 18.51 -18.52 12.54
CA ALA A 64 19.92 -18.66 12.94
C ALA A 64 20.84 -17.88 11.98
N LYS A 65 20.66 -18.03 10.68
CA LYS A 65 21.40 -17.27 9.66
C LYS A 65 21.21 -15.77 9.81
N ARG A 66 19.98 -15.30 10.10
CA ARG A 66 19.69 -13.88 10.32
C ARG A 66 20.45 -13.34 11.54
N ILE A 67 20.42 -14.07 12.67
CA ILE A 67 21.14 -13.66 13.87
C ILE A 67 22.66 -13.63 13.60
N LEU A 68 23.21 -14.59 12.88
CA LEU A 68 24.62 -14.61 12.48
C LEU A 68 24.98 -13.39 11.60
N LEU A 69 24.10 -12.98 10.69
CA LEU A 69 24.29 -11.76 9.89
C LEU A 69 24.26 -10.50 10.78
N LEU A 70 23.38 -10.44 11.78
CA LEU A 70 23.37 -9.32 12.73
C LEU A 70 24.68 -9.25 13.51
N ILE A 71 25.25 -10.40 13.93
CA ILE A 71 26.56 -10.46 14.61
C ILE A 71 27.68 -9.98 13.69
N GLU A 72 27.64 -10.37 12.42
CA GLU A 72 28.67 -10.02 11.42
C GLU A 72 28.67 -8.54 11.10
N HIS A 73 27.49 -7.92 11.01
CA HIS A 73 27.36 -6.50 10.67
C HIS A 73 27.50 -5.56 11.87
N ASP A 74 27.52 -6.09 13.11
CA ASP A 74 27.62 -5.27 14.31
C ASP A 74 29.01 -4.60 14.44
N GLY A 75 29.02 -3.28 14.45
CA GLY A 75 30.20 -2.44 14.39
C GLY A 75 30.62 -2.02 12.98
N MET A 76 29.93 -2.47 11.93
CA MET A 76 30.19 -2.01 10.56
C MET A 76 29.60 -0.62 10.33
N MET A 77 30.30 0.19 9.54
CA MET A 77 29.77 1.45 9.04
C MET A 77 28.85 1.20 7.85
N VAL A 78 27.70 1.83 7.84
CA VAL A 78 26.75 1.80 6.72
C VAL A 78 26.39 3.23 6.32
N SER A 79 26.32 3.46 5.02
CA SER A 79 25.90 4.75 4.49
C SER A 79 24.39 4.87 4.57
N GLU A 80 23.91 5.82 5.36
CA GLU A 80 22.49 6.09 5.50
C GLU A 80 22.02 7.03 4.38
N LEU A 81 21.07 6.57 3.56
CA LEU A 81 20.59 7.34 2.43
C LEU A 81 19.89 8.65 2.84
N SER A 82 19.24 8.65 4.00
CA SER A 82 18.45 9.80 4.48
C SER A 82 19.33 10.98 4.90
N THR A 83 20.48 10.71 5.51
CA THR A 83 21.40 11.73 6.01
C THR A 83 22.63 11.89 5.12
N GLY A 84 22.98 10.87 4.34
CA GLY A 84 24.24 10.79 3.59
C GLY A 84 25.47 10.54 4.47
N GLU A 85 25.26 10.23 5.74
CA GLU A 85 26.31 9.98 6.71
C GLU A 85 26.64 8.50 6.82
N GLU A 86 27.87 8.19 7.17
CA GLU A 86 28.29 6.85 7.56
C GLU A 86 27.98 6.65 9.05
N ILE A 87 27.07 5.71 9.34
CA ILE A 87 26.65 5.39 10.71
C ILE A 87 27.04 3.97 11.10
N PRO A 88 27.46 3.74 12.34
CA PRO A 88 27.75 2.39 12.80
C PRO A 88 26.49 1.61 13.16
N VAL A 89 26.49 0.32 12.88
CA VAL A 89 25.43 -0.61 13.28
C VAL A 89 25.79 -1.26 14.61
N TRP A 90 24.99 -1.08 15.64
CA TRP A 90 25.25 -1.59 17.00
C TRP A 90 24.16 -2.54 17.51
N THR A 91 23.59 -3.37 16.66
CA THR A 91 22.44 -4.23 17.01
C THR A 91 22.75 -5.22 18.13
N ILE A 92 23.85 -5.96 18.01
CA ILE A 92 24.23 -6.99 18.99
C ILE A 92 24.93 -6.38 20.19
N THR A 93 25.69 -5.33 20.00
CA THR A 93 26.28 -4.57 21.11
C THR A 93 25.21 -3.97 22.00
N CYS A 94 24.14 -3.39 21.42
CA CYS A 94 22.99 -2.86 22.15
C CYS A 94 22.23 -3.98 22.89
N LEU A 95 22.04 -5.15 22.26
CA LEU A 95 21.47 -6.32 22.91
C LEU A 95 22.30 -6.77 24.12
N TRP A 96 23.62 -6.84 23.98
CA TRP A 96 24.50 -7.19 25.09
C TRP A 96 24.38 -6.22 26.27
N GLN A 97 24.42 -4.91 25.99
CA GLN A 97 24.23 -3.88 27.02
C GLN A 97 22.90 -4.02 27.74
N PHE A 98 21.82 -4.26 27.01
CA PHE A 98 20.49 -4.49 27.57
C PHE A 98 20.45 -5.72 28.48
N LEU A 99 20.94 -6.87 28.01
CA LEU A 99 20.91 -8.14 28.76
C LEU A 99 21.84 -8.11 29.99
N ALA A 100 23.00 -7.46 29.87
CA ALA A 100 23.97 -7.29 30.97
C ALA A 100 23.60 -6.16 31.95
N GLY A 101 22.50 -5.44 31.71
CA GLY A 101 22.07 -4.31 32.54
C GLY A 101 22.97 -3.07 32.43
N LYS A 102 23.64 -2.92 31.31
CA LYS A 102 24.62 -1.83 31.02
C LYS A 102 24.09 -0.84 29.97
N LEU A 103 22.77 -0.86 29.66
CA LEU A 103 22.16 0.01 28.67
C LEU A 103 22.13 1.45 29.18
N GLU A 104 22.84 2.35 28.52
CA GLU A 104 22.93 3.78 28.88
C GLU A 104 22.04 4.66 27.99
N GLU A 105 21.65 4.17 26.78
CA GLU A 105 20.88 4.91 25.81
C GLU A 105 19.37 4.61 25.96
N ASP A 106 18.53 5.58 25.60
CA ASP A 106 17.07 5.42 25.54
C ASP A 106 16.68 4.70 24.25
N VAL A 107 16.72 3.38 24.27
CA VAL A 107 16.37 2.53 23.13
C VAL A 107 14.90 2.08 23.25
N SER A 108 14.16 2.21 22.15
CA SER A 108 12.75 1.80 22.11
C SER A 108 12.58 0.33 22.49
N PRO A 109 11.59 -0.01 23.36
CA PRO A 109 11.25 -1.39 23.68
C PRO A 109 11.00 -2.26 22.45
N ASP A 110 10.46 -1.71 21.39
CA ASP A 110 10.15 -2.43 20.13
C ASP A 110 11.40 -3.09 19.51
N PHE A 111 12.56 -2.43 19.62
CA PHE A 111 13.83 -2.99 19.16
C PHE A 111 14.15 -4.32 19.86
N PHE A 112 14.00 -4.37 21.18
CA PHE A 112 14.25 -5.61 21.93
C PHE A 112 13.15 -6.65 21.76
N ILE A 113 11.91 -6.23 21.48
CA ILE A 113 10.80 -7.14 21.14
C ILE A 113 11.11 -7.87 19.83
N ASP A 114 11.65 -7.19 18.84
CA ASP A 114 12.03 -7.83 17.58
C ASP A 114 13.13 -8.87 17.77
N LEU A 115 14.15 -8.56 18.59
CA LEU A 115 15.21 -9.52 18.95
C LEU A 115 14.66 -10.68 19.77
N TYR A 116 13.80 -10.41 20.76
CA TYR A 116 13.13 -11.45 21.52
C TYR A 116 12.41 -12.45 20.60
N ARG A 117 11.70 -11.94 19.59
CA ARG A 117 11.02 -12.79 18.60
C ARG A 117 11.99 -13.62 17.76
N GLN A 118 13.16 -13.10 17.43
CA GLN A 118 14.17 -13.90 16.72
C GLN A 118 14.64 -15.09 17.60
N PHE A 119 14.91 -14.87 18.89
CA PHE A 119 15.32 -15.94 19.80
C PHE A 119 14.19 -16.92 20.09
N GLU A 120 12.93 -16.44 20.22
CA GLU A 120 11.76 -17.30 20.35
C GLU A 120 11.63 -18.26 19.18
N LEU A 121 11.77 -17.74 17.93
CA LEU A 121 11.75 -18.54 16.71
C LEU A 121 12.95 -19.48 16.56
N LEU A 122 14.10 -19.10 17.09
CA LEU A 122 15.28 -19.95 17.09
C LEU A 122 15.09 -21.18 18.00
N GLU A 123 14.53 -20.96 19.20
CA GLU A 123 14.35 -22.02 20.22
C GLU A 123 13.12 -22.91 19.93
N LYS A 124 12.05 -22.34 19.41
CA LYS A 124 10.75 -23.02 19.21
C LYS A 124 10.13 -22.68 17.86
N PRO A 125 10.78 -23.01 16.74
CA PRO A 125 10.30 -22.59 15.42
C PRO A 125 8.94 -23.22 15.07
N GLU A 126 8.68 -24.45 15.48
CA GLU A 126 7.49 -25.22 15.14
C GLU A 126 6.25 -24.80 15.94
N GLU A 127 6.45 -24.35 17.18
CA GLU A 127 5.36 -23.89 18.05
C GLU A 127 4.82 -22.51 17.66
N ILE A 128 5.63 -21.71 16.97
CA ILE A 128 5.32 -20.31 16.65
C ILE A 128 4.78 -20.17 15.24
N VAL A 129 5.22 -21.02 14.32
CA VAL A 129 4.70 -21.05 12.95
C VAL A 129 3.26 -21.58 12.97
N PRO A 130 2.25 -20.79 12.54
CA PRO A 130 0.88 -21.24 12.54
C PRO A 130 0.69 -22.47 11.65
N ASP A 131 -0.02 -23.48 12.17
CA ASP A 131 -0.46 -24.61 11.36
C ASP A 131 -1.28 -24.11 10.16
N ARG A 132 -0.91 -24.60 8.98
CA ARG A 132 -1.54 -24.19 7.70
C ARG A 132 -3.04 -24.47 7.69
N SER A 133 -3.49 -25.57 8.33
CA SER A 133 -4.88 -25.94 8.45
C SER A 133 -5.64 -25.02 9.41
N LEU A 134 -4.97 -24.57 10.49
CA LEU A 134 -5.52 -23.59 11.43
C LEU A 134 -5.70 -22.22 10.77
N VAL A 135 -4.69 -21.74 10.02
CA VAL A 135 -4.79 -20.50 9.26
C VAL A 135 -5.94 -20.58 8.26
N LYS A 136 -6.02 -21.65 7.49
CA LYS A 136 -7.10 -21.87 6.51
C LYS A 136 -8.47 -21.88 7.17
N ARG A 137 -8.63 -22.56 8.33
CA ARG A 137 -9.90 -22.55 9.09
C ARG A 137 -10.26 -21.16 9.60
N GLN A 138 -9.28 -20.37 10.03
CA GLN A 138 -9.52 -18.99 10.47
C GLN A 138 -9.90 -18.08 9.30
N MET A 139 -9.24 -18.22 8.16
CA MET A 139 -9.59 -17.46 6.94
C MET A 139 -11.03 -17.76 6.48
N ASN A 140 -11.47 -18.98 6.58
CA ASN A 140 -12.84 -19.37 6.19
C ASN A 140 -13.95 -18.83 7.13
N ARG A 141 -13.61 -18.17 8.23
CA ARG A 141 -14.58 -17.52 9.13
C ARG A 141 -15.06 -16.15 8.65
N TRP A 142 -14.32 -15.55 7.75
CA TRP A 142 -14.59 -14.19 7.31
C TRP A 142 -15.35 -14.24 5.99
N PRO A 143 -16.48 -13.53 5.89
CA PRO A 143 -17.19 -13.44 4.62
C PRO A 143 -16.31 -12.79 3.56
N THR A 144 -16.43 -13.27 2.35
CA THR A 144 -15.76 -12.75 1.16
C THR A 144 -16.75 -12.10 0.23
N GLY A 145 -16.25 -11.35 -0.73
CA GLY A 145 -17.10 -10.79 -1.79
C GLY A 145 -17.65 -11.84 -2.76
N LEU A 146 -17.27 -13.13 -2.59
CA LEU A 146 -17.72 -14.28 -3.40
C LEU A 146 -18.80 -15.12 -2.71
N ASP A 147 -19.11 -14.83 -1.44
CA ASP A 147 -20.14 -15.58 -0.70
C ASP A 147 -21.53 -15.24 -1.23
N GLU A 148 -22.38 -16.24 -1.37
CA GLU A 148 -23.71 -16.11 -1.98
C GLU A 148 -24.59 -15.05 -1.28
N GLU A 149 -24.59 -15.02 0.06
CA GLU A 149 -25.35 -14.04 0.84
C GLU A 149 -24.85 -12.62 0.59
N VAL A 150 -23.51 -12.44 0.53
CA VAL A 150 -22.89 -11.15 0.23
C VAL A 150 -23.23 -10.70 -1.17
N MET A 151 -23.14 -11.60 -2.14
CA MET A 151 -23.50 -11.32 -3.55
C MET A 151 -24.97 -10.97 -3.71
N ALA A 152 -25.88 -11.63 -3.00
CA ALA A 152 -27.33 -11.33 -3.05
C ALA A 152 -27.64 -9.91 -2.54
N ILE A 153 -27.05 -9.51 -1.40
CA ILE A 153 -27.20 -8.14 -0.87
C ILE A 153 -26.66 -7.11 -1.87
N ARG A 154 -25.50 -7.36 -2.47
CA ARG A 154 -24.87 -6.46 -3.44
C ARG A 154 -25.63 -6.38 -4.75
N HIS A 155 -26.25 -7.46 -5.17
CA HIS A 155 -27.14 -7.46 -6.32
C HIS A 155 -28.34 -6.52 -6.09
N SER A 156 -29.00 -6.63 -4.95
CA SER A 156 -30.09 -5.73 -4.56
C SER A 156 -29.62 -4.26 -4.48
N ASN A 157 -28.44 -4.01 -3.93
CA ASN A 157 -27.84 -2.68 -3.92
C ASN A 157 -27.60 -2.13 -5.33
N LYS A 158 -27.05 -2.96 -6.22
CA LYS A 158 -26.81 -2.62 -7.62
C LYS A 158 -28.12 -2.21 -8.31
N GLU A 159 -29.19 -2.96 -8.14
CA GLU A 159 -30.49 -2.66 -8.72
C GLU A 159 -31.06 -1.33 -8.24
N ARG A 160 -31.01 -1.09 -6.93
CA ARG A 160 -31.41 0.19 -6.33
C ARG A 160 -30.57 1.37 -6.88
N ILE A 161 -29.24 1.19 -7.00
CA ILE A 161 -28.34 2.21 -7.53
C ILE A 161 -28.66 2.46 -9.02
N ILE A 162 -28.87 1.43 -9.83
CA ILE A 162 -29.25 1.58 -11.24
C ILE A 162 -30.55 2.41 -11.38
N ALA A 163 -31.58 2.10 -10.59
CA ALA A 163 -32.82 2.87 -10.59
C ALA A 163 -32.60 4.35 -10.22
N GLY A 164 -31.70 4.62 -9.29
CA GLY A 164 -31.29 5.98 -8.94
C GLY A 164 -30.50 6.68 -10.05
N LEU A 165 -29.60 5.95 -10.73
CA LEU A 165 -28.79 6.47 -11.84
C LEU A 165 -29.65 6.82 -13.06
N ILE A 166 -30.70 6.05 -13.36
CA ILE A 166 -31.64 6.40 -14.42
C ILE A 166 -32.20 7.81 -14.16
N ARG A 167 -32.72 8.06 -12.95
CA ARG A 167 -33.24 9.39 -12.55
C ARG A 167 -32.18 10.48 -12.59
N LYS A 168 -30.95 10.15 -12.20
CA LYS A 168 -29.81 11.10 -12.25
C LYS A 168 -29.48 11.49 -13.70
N ILE A 169 -29.46 10.53 -14.63
CA ILE A 169 -29.16 10.75 -16.05
C ILE A 169 -30.27 11.56 -16.71
N GLU A 170 -31.53 11.25 -16.43
CA GLU A 170 -32.71 11.99 -16.94
C GLU A 170 -32.71 13.46 -16.53
N ARG A 171 -32.31 13.75 -15.27
CA ARG A 171 -32.24 15.13 -14.77
C ARG A 171 -31.03 15.91 -15.28
N ARG A 172 -30.02 15.19 -15.79
CA ARG A 172 -28.75 15.78 -16.20
C ARG A 172 -28.82 16.26 -17.65
N HIS A 173 -29.24 17.49 -17.88
CA HIS A 173 -29.13 18.13 -19.19
C HIS A 173 -27.66 18.36 -19.57
N ALA A 174 -26.97 17.32 -20.05
CA ALA A 174 -25.58 17.38 -20.47
C ALA A 174 -25.46 16.85 -21.92
N PRO A 175 -25.70 17.69 -22.94
CA PRO A 175 -25.79 17.28 -24.34
C PRO A 175 -24.51 16.64 -24.89
N THR A 176 -23.38 16.83 -24.22
CA THR A 176 -22.08 16.25 -24.62
C THR A 176 -21.74 14.95 -23.90
N SER A 177 -22.62 14.45 -23.01
CA SER A 177 -22.35 13.21 -22.28
C SER A 177 -22.59 12.00 -23.16
N ARG A 178 -21.66 11.06 -23.18
CA ARG A 178 -21.87 9.75 -23.86
C ARG A 178 -22.88 8.84 -23.16
N PHE A 179 -23.23 9.14 -21.91
CA PHE A 179 -24.17 8.37 -21.10
C PHE A 179 -25.49 9.15 -21.02
N GLN A 180 -26.26 9.04 -22.08
CA GLN A 180 -27.58 9.68 -22.25
C GLN A 180 -28.58 8.68 -22.78
N PHE A 181 -29.82 8.92 -22.50
CA PHE A 181 -30.92 8.17 -23.09
C PHE A 181 -31.39 8.84 -24.40
N THR A 182 -31.80 8.03 -25.35
CA THR A 182 -32.46 8.52 -26.53
C THR A 182 -33.92 8.88 -26.18
N GLU A 183 -34.44 9.91 -26.82
CA GLU A 183 -35.84 10.32 -26.63
C GLU A 183 -36.78 9.15 -26.94
N GLY A 184 -37.84 9.03 -26.15
CA GLY A 184 -38.83 7.97 -26.31
C GLY A 184 -38.50 6.62 -25.66
N MET A 185 -37.28 6.43 -25.10
CA MET A 185 -36.95 5.19 -24.40
C MET A 185 -37.86 4.95 -23.18
N SER A 186 -38.45 3.75 -23.10
CA SER A 186 -39.16 3.25 -21.93
C SER A 186 -38.22 3.07 -20.71
N TYR A 187 -38.78 2.95 -19.53
CA TYR A 187 -37.97 2.67 -18.31
C TYR A 187 -37.20 1.35 -18.42
N ALA A 188 -37.82 0.32 -19.00
CA ALA A 188 -37.16 -0.99 -19.19
C ALA A 188 -35.94 -0.89 -20.10
N GLU A 189 -36.05 -0.15 -21.21
CA GLU A 189 -34.93 0.06 -22.13
C GLU A 189 -33.79 0.89 -21.47
N LYS A 190 -34.15 1.92 -20.69
CA LYS A 190 -33.17 2.70 -19.89
C LYS A 190 -32.47 1.82 -18.87
N TYR A 191 -33.18 0.92 -18.21
CA TYR A 191 -32.66 -0.01 -17.26
C TYR A 191 -31.62 -0.95 -17.89
N VAL A 192 -31.96 -1.60 -19.00
CA VAL A 192 -31.03 -2.44 -19.77
C VAL A 192 -29.80 -1.65 -20.20
N LYS A 193 -30.01 -0.41 -20.66
CA LYS A 193 -28.92 0.47 -21.08
C LYS A 193 -27.95 0.80 -19.95
N VAL A 194 -28.46 1.08 -18.76
CA VAL A 194 -27.61 1.35 -17.57
C VAL A 194 -26.90 0.07 -17.12
N GLN A 195 -27.52 -1.10 -17.23
CA GLN A 195 -26.84 -2.38 -16.97
C GLN A 195 -25.68 -2.65 -17.94
N GLU A 196 -25.83 -2.32 -19.22
CA GLU A 196 -24.74 -2.38 -20.20
C GLU A 196 -23.58 -1.43 -19.80
N TRP A 197 -23.91 -0.18 -19.48
CA TRP A 197 -22.93 0.82 -19.06
C TRP A 197 -22.24 0.45 -17.74
N TRP A 198 -22.96 -0.22 -16.83
CA TRP A 198 -22.40 -0.69 -15.55
C TRP A 198 -21.13 -1.53 -15.73
N ASN A 199 -21.02 -2.25 -16.82
CA ASN A 199 -19.84 -3.08 -17.10
C ASN A 199 -18.63 -2.29 -17.60
N THR A 200 -18.70 -0.96 -17.60
CA THR A 200 -17.62 -0.09 -18.08
C THR A 200 -17.09 0.81 -16.98
N GLY A 201 -15.78 0.78 -16.73
CA GLY A 201 -15.15 1.62 -15.71
C GLY A 201 -15.41 3.12 -15.92
N ARG A 202 -15.47 3.58 -17.18
CA ARG A 202 -15.74 4.98 -17.50
C ARG A 202 -17.13 5.46 -17.04
N PHE A 203 -18.13 4.59 -17.06
CA PHE A 203 -19.47 4.91 -16.55
C PHE A 203 -19.42 5.21 -15.05
N HIS A 204 -18.76 4.37 -14.28
CA HIS A 204 -18.63 4.56 -12.85
C HIS A 204 -17.90 5.84 -12.47
N LEU A 205 -16.87 6.20 -13.22
CA LEU A 205 -16.16 7.47 -13.02
C LEU A 205 -17.04 8.70 -13.37
N ALA A 206 -17.81 8.61 -14.46
CA ALA A 206 -18.70 9.68 -14.90
C ALA A 206 -19.89 9.88 -13.94
N MET A 207 -20.36 8.79 -13.32
CA MET A 207 -21.53 8.77 -12.42
C MET A 207 -21.13 8.79 -10.94
N ALA A 208 -19.82 8.95 -10.61
CA ALA A 208 -19.36 8.99 -9.24
C ALA A 208 -20.11 10.04 -8.39
N PHE A 209 -20.35 9.68 -7.15
CA PHE A 209 -21.01 10.52 -6.16
C PHE A 209 -20.00 11.46 -5.54
N LYS A 210 -20.35 12.77 -5.51
CA LYS A 210 -19.44 13.85 -5.11
C LYS A 210 -19.98 14.71 -3.96
N SER A 211 -21.05 14.27 -3.32
CA SER A 211 -21.62 14.97 -2.18
C SER A 211 -22.22 14.02 -1.15
N PRO A 212 -22.20 14.38 0.14
CA PRO A 212 -22.82 13.59 1.20
C PRO A 212 -24.32 13.32 0.97
N THR A 213 -25.06 14.32 0.51
CA THR A 213 -26.49 14.19 0.23
C THR A 213 -26.76 13.16 -0.87
N GLU A 214 -26.00 13.24 -1.96
CA GLU A 214 -26.10 12.28 -3.05
C GLU A 214 -25.74 10.86 -2.58
N LEU A 215 -24.64 10.73 -1.80
CA LEU A 215 -24.23 9.45 -1.20
C LEU A 215 -25.34 8.84 -0.38
N ASN A 216 -25.93 9.60 0.56
CA ASN A 216 -27.00 9.11 1.42
C ASN A 216 -28.24 8.70 0.62
N TYR A 217 -28.60 9.47 -0.41
CA TYR A 217 -29.70 9.10 -1.30
C TYR A 217 -29.47 7.72 -1.95
N PHE A 218 -28.28 7.47 -2.48
CA PHE A 218 -27.93 6.19 -3.12
C PHE A 218 -27.67 5.06 -2.11
N LEU A 219 -27.47 5.37 -0.82
CA LEU A 219 -27.49 4.41 0.28
C LEU A 219 -28.89 4.19 0.88
N GLY A 220 -29.95 4.69 0.22
CA GLY A 220 -31.31 4.53 0.69
C GLY A 220 -31.67 5.33 1.93
N GLY A 221 -30.93 6.41 2.23
CA GLY A 221 -31.14 7.23 3.42
C GLY A 221 -30.61 6.59 4.72
N SER A 222 -29.73 5.59 4.63
CA SER A 222 -29.28 4.78 5.77
C SER A 222 -28.23 5.44 6.66
N LEU A 223 -27.68 6.59 6.28
CA LEU A 223 -26.68 7.29 7.08
C LEU A 223 -27.34 8.04 8.25
N SER A 224 -26.77 7.91 9.43
CA SER A 224 -27.23 8.64 10.62
C SER A 224 -27.07 10.16 10.48
N ALA A 225 -27.84 10.94 11.25
CA ALA A 225 -27.70 12.39 11.29
C ALA A 225 -26.27 12.82 11.69
N GLY A 226 -25.64 12.14 12.66
CA GLY A 226 -24.27 12.40 13.05
C GLY A 226 -23.25 12.16 11.93
N THR A 227 -23.42 11.06 11.16
CA THR A 227 -22.56 10.80 9.98
C THR A 227 -22.76 11.89 8.92
N MET A 228 -23.98 12.31 8.66
CA MET A 228 -24.26 13.37 7.69
C MET A 228 -23.65 14.72 8.11
N ASP A 229 -23.72 15.06 9.39
CA ASP A 229 -23.07 16.26 9.93
C ASP A 229 -21.55 16.18 9.80
N LEU A 230 -20.94 15.04 10.13
CA LEU A 230 -19.52 14.79 9.96
C LEU A 230 -19.07 14.96 8.50
N LEU A 231 -19.79 14.40 7.56
CA LEU A 231 -19.49 14.54 6.13
C LEU A 231 -19.70 15.98 5.64
N ALA A 232 -20.66 16.71 6.19
CA ALA A 232 -20.84 18.14 5.90
C ALA A 232 -19.65 18.96 6.41
N ARG A 233 -19.15 18.69 7.61
CA ARG A 233 -17.93 19.29 8.18
C ARG A 233 -16.70 18.99 7.31
N ALA A 234 -16.54 17.74 6.89
CA ALA A 234 -15.46 17.31 6.01
C ALA A 234 -15.48 18.08 4.68
N ARG A 235 -16.66 18.21 4.07
CA ARG A 235 -16.83 18.99 2.82
C ARG A 235 -16.49 20.47 3.02
N LYS A 236 -16.90 21.05 4.14
CA LYS A 236 -16.59 22.45 4.48
C LYS A 236 -15.08 22.68 4.62
N LYS A 237 -14.34 21.68 5.11
CA LYS A 237 -12.86 21.68 5.18
C LYS A 237 -12.17 21.40 3.85
N GLY A 238 -12.90 21.20 2.75
CA GLY A 238 -12.32 20.91 1.44
C GLY A 238 -11.87 19.47 1.25
N MET A 239 -12.25 18.55 2.13
CA MET A 239 -11.89 17.13 1.97
C MET A 239 -12.52 16.55 0.71
N PRO A 240 -11.77 15.80 -0.10
CA PRO A 240 -12.24 15.25 -1.36
C PRO A 240 -13.33 14.19 -1.12
N PHE A 241 -14.36 14.22 -1.94
CA PHE A 241 -15.46 13.26 -1.87
C PHE A 241 -15.70 12.66 -3.24
N PHE A 242 -15.44 11.36 -3.37
CA PHE A 242 -15.56 10.67 -4.64
C PHE A 242 -15.81 9.18 -4.41
N VAL A 243 -17.01 8.70 -4.74
CA VAL A 243 -17.39 7.30 -4.61
C VAL A 243 -18.01 6.80 -5.90
N THR A 244 -17.48 5.71 -6.45
CA THR A 244 -18.06 5.09 -7.66
C THR A 244 -19.33 4.31 -7.34
N PRO A 245 -20.32 4.24 -8.26
CA PRO A 245 -21.49 3.39 -8.09
C PRO A 245 -21.15 1.93 -7.80
N TYR A 246 -20.11 1.39 -8.45
CA TYR A 246 -19.63 0.05 -8.19
C TYR A 246 -19.22 -0.11 -6.72
N TYR A 247 -18.30 0.72 -6.22
CA TYR A 247 -17.81 0.56 -4.85
C TYR A 247 -18.90 0.80 -3.81
N LEU A 248 -19.83 1.73 -4.10
CA LEU A 248 -20.99 1.95 -3.24
C LEU A 248 -21.90 0.71 -3.15
N SER A 249 -22.02 -0.07 -4.22
CA SER A 249 -22.83 -1.29 -4.20
C SER A 249 -22.26 -2.39 -3.29
N LEU A 250 -20.99 -2.28 -2.89
CA LEU A 250 -20.35 -3.24 -1.98
C LEU A 250 -20.74 -3.05 -0.52
N LEU A 251 -21.37 -1.92 -0.16
CA LEU A 251 -21.77 -1.65 1.21
C LEU A 251 -23.05 -2.43 1.59
N ASN A 252 -23.08 -2.87 2.85
CA ASN A 252 -24.30 -3.43 3.42
C ASN A 252 -25.18 -2.29 3.97
N THR A 253 -26.33 -2.06 3.36
CA THR A 253 -27.31 -1.06 3.83
C THR A 253 -28.37 -1.66 4.74
N ASN A 254 -28.33 -2.97 4.99
CA ASN A 254 -29.26 -3.68 5.85
C ASN A 254 -28.74 -3.71 7.28
N THR A 255 -29.62 -3.88 8.24
CA THR A 255 -29.27 -4.08 9.65
C THR A 255 -28.73 -5.50 9.94
N SER A 256 -28.95 -6.43 9.01
CA SER A 256 -28.47 -7.82 9.03
C SER A 256 -27.55 -8.07 7.83
N GLY A 257 -26.81 -9.16 7.88
CA GLY A 257 -25.86 -9.55 6.84
C GLY A 257 -24.42 -9.40 7.29
N TYR A 258 -23.52 -9.08 6.35
CA TYR A 258 -22.09 -8.96 6.66
C TYR A 258 -21.74 -7.59 7.25
N ASP A 259 -20.71 -7.59 8.11
CA ASP A 259 -20.09 -6.36 8.62
C ASP A 259 -19.23 -5.71 7.52
N ASP A 260 -19.62 -4.54 7.09
CA ASP A 260 -18.93 -3.76 6.06
C ASP A 260 -18.07 -2.61 6.62
N ALA A 261 -17.84 -2.58 7.93
CA ALA A 261 -17.14 -1.47 8.60
C ALA A 261 -15.80 -1.12 7.91
N THR A 262 -15.02 -2.13 7.52
CA THR A 262 -13.74 -1.93 6.84
C THR A 262 -13.89 -1.29 5.45
N ILE A 263 -14.91 -1.69 4.67
CA ILE A 263 -15.17 -1.10 3.35
C ILE A 263 -15.79 0.29 3.53
N ARG A 264 -16.67 0.44 4.51
CA ARG A 264 -17.36 1.67 4.83
C ARG A 264 -16.40 2.76 5.28
N SER A 265 -15.39 2.43 6.09
CA SER A 265 -14.37 3.36 6.55
C SER A 265 -13.53 3.97 5.43
N TYR A 266 -13.49 3.33 4.27
CA TYR A 266 -12.82 3.85 3.09
C TYR A 266 -13.61 4.97 2.38
N ILE A 267 -14.91 4.99 2.56
CA ILE A 267 -15.83 5.98 1.94
C ILE A 267 -16.21 7.07 2.92
N LEU A 268 -16.43 6.69 4.19
CA LEU A 268 -16.89 7.58 5.24
C LEU A 268 -15.72 7.97 6.13
N TYR A 269 -15.53 9.26 6.31
CA TYR A 269 -14.47 9.78 7.17
C TYR A 269 -14.76 9.51 8.65
N SER A 270 -13.70 9.28 9.43
CA SER A 270 -13.78 9.29 10.89
C SER A 270 -13.82 10.74 11.43
N GLU A 271 -14.35 10.91 12.63
CA GLU A 271 -14.37 12.21 13.30
C GLU A 271 -12.95 12.75 13.52
N GLU A 272 -12.05 11.88 13.99
CA GLU A 272 -10.64 12.19 14.18
C GLU A 272 -9.98 12.70 12.90
N LEU A 273 -10.18 12.01 11.77
CA LEU A 273 -9.62 12.44 10.48
C LEU A 273 -10.16 13.81 10.06
N VAL A 274 -11.46 14.06 10.23
CA VAL A 274 -12.08 15.34 9.87
C VAL A 274 -11.55 16.46 10.78
N ASP A 275 -11.39 16.21 12.07
CA ASP A 275 -10.95 17.22 13.02
C ASP A 275 -9.46 17.54 12.87
N THR A 276 -8.64 16.56 12.53
CA THR A 276 -7.20 16.72 12.31
C THR A 276 -6.81 17.07 10.87
N TYR A 277 -7.75 17.05 9.92
CA TYR A 277 -7.48 17.38 8.53
C TYR A 277 -6.85 18.76 8.36
N GLY A 278 -5.69 18.82 7.72
CA GLY A 278 -4.86 20.01 7.61
C GLY A 278 -4.00 20.31 8.85
N ARG A 279 -4.08 19.47 9.91
CA ARG A 279 -3.32 19.61 11.16
C ARG A 279 -2.79 18.28 11.68
N ILE A 280 -2.41 17.35 10.80
CA ILE A 280 -1.94 16.02 11.21
C ILE A 280 -0.53 16.15 11.81
N LYS A 281 -0.46 16.33 13.11
CA LYS A 281 0.79 16.60 13.85
C LYS A 281 1.81 15.44 13.79
N ALA A 282 1.35 14.21 13.69
CA ALA A 282 2.23 13.03 13.63
C ALA A 282 3.12 13.04 12.39
N TRP A 283 2.67 13.67 11.31
CA TRP A 283 3.33 13.67 10.00
C TRP A 283 3.99 15.02 9.67
N GLU A 284 3.72 16.07 10.44
CA GLU A 284 4.18 17.43 10.16
C GLU A 284 5.71 17.55 10.04
N LYS A 285 6.46 16.79 10.83
CA LYS A 285 7.93 16.79 10.75
C LYS A 285 8.45 15.90 9.62
N GLU A 286 7.71 14.82 9.33
CA GLU A 286 8.07 13.85 8.31
C GLU A 286 7.67 14.34 6.91
N ASP A 287 6.67 15.22 6.82
CA ASP A 287 6.08 15.68 5.57
C ASP A 287 6.65 17.00 5.06
N ILE A 288 7.45 17.71 5.83
CA ILE A 288 8.16 18.88 5.33
C ILE A 288 9.25 18.39 4.38
N VAL A 289 9.01 18.59 3.09
CA VAL A 289 9.92 18.16 2.04
C VAL A 289 10.57 19.36 1.41
N VAL A 290 11.90 19.43 1.53
CA VAL A 290 12.75 20.39 0.82
C VAL A 290 13.46 19.65 -0.30
N SER A 291 13.40 20.18 -1.52
CA SER A 291 14.07 19.55 -2.66
C SER A 291 15.56 19.35 -2.40
N GLY A 292 16.05 18.13 -2.60
CA GLY A 292 17.46 17.77 -2.39
C GLY A 292 17.87 17.52 -0.95
N GLN A 293 16.93 17.64 0.03
CA GLN A 293 17.17 17.31 1.42
C GLN A 293 16.21 16.21 1.89
N PRO A 294 16.68 15.23 2.70
CA PRO A 294 15.79 14.25 3.30
C PRO A 294 14.88 14.90 4.35
N ASN A 295 13.64 14.44 4.42
CA ASN A 295 12.77 14.81 5.52
C ASN A 295 13.02 13.91 6.74
N ALA A 296 12.30 14.14 7.85
CA ALA A 296 12.46 13.35 9.08
C ALA A 296 12.18 11.85 8.91
N ALA A 297 11.38 11.45 7.91
CA ALA A 297 11.13 10.05 7.54
C ALA A 297 12.16 9.48 6.55
N GLY A 298 13.20 10.23 6.21
CA GLY A 298 14.25 9.81 5.29
C GLY A 298 13.84 9.86 3.81
N TRP A 299 12.78 10.58 3.44
CA TRP A 299 12.38 10.74 2.05
C TRP A 299 13.19 11.84 1.36
N LEU A 300 13.75 11.50 0.21
CA LEU A 300 14.40 12.42 -0.73
C LEU A 300 13.49 12.67 -1.93
N LEU A 301 13.45 13.90 -2.38
CA LEU A 301 12.79 14.31 -3.64
C LEU A 301 13.81 14.89 -4.63
N PRO A 302 14.65 14.05 -5.23
CA PRO A 302 15.77 14.51 -6.06
C PRO A 302 15.32 15.26 -7.31
N GLU A 303 14.12 14.96 -7.80
CA GLU A 303 13.51 15.58 -8.98
C GLU A 303 12.16 16.26 -8.62
N GLY A 304 12.08 16.84 -7.44
CA GLY A 304 10.88 17.42 -6.88
C GLY A 304 9.82 16.34 -6.60
N HIS A 305 8.54 16.72 -6.65
CA HIS A 305 7.42 15.81 -6.29
C HIS A 305 7.19 14.62 -7.23
N ASN A 306 7.95 14.50 -8.30
CA ASN A 306 7.78 13.42 -9.27
C ASN A 306 8.63 12.19 -8.97
N ILE A 307 9.68 12.31 -8.15
CA ILE A 307 10.49 11.19 -7.69
C ILE A 307 10.61 11.25 -6.18
N HIS A 308 10.16 10.19 -5.52
CA HIS A 308 10.34 9.98 -4.09
C HIS A 308 11.28 8.79 -3.89
N ARG A 309 12.31 8.97 -3.08
CA ARG A 309 13.30 7.96 -2.78
C ARG A 309 13.55 7.90 -1.28
N ARG A 310 13.57 6.70 -0.73
CA ARG A 310 13.92 6.43 0.68
C ARG A 310 14.98 5.32 0.77
N TYR A 311 15.00 4.41 -0.19
CA TYR A 311 15.89 3.26 -0.21
C TYR A 311 16.86 3.33 -1.41
N PRO A 312 18.08 2.77 -1.29
CA PRO A 312 19.07 2.84 -2.36
C PRO A 312 18.58 2.26 -3.70
N GLU A 313 17.89 1.14 -3.66
CA GLU A 313 17.51 0.40 -4.87
C GLU A 313 16.16 0.77 -5.46
N VAL A 314 15.34 1.53 -4.74
CA VAL A 314 13.95 1.80 -5.09
C VAL A 314 13.68 3.29 -5.18
N ALA A 315 13.04 3.72 -6.25
CA ALA A 315 12.42 5.04 -6.29
C ALA A 315 10.99 4.97 -6.84
N ILE A 316 10.16 5.88 -6.34
CA ILE A 316 8.78 6.05 -6.74
C ILE A 316 8.72 7.12 -7.83
N LEU A 317 8.15 6.77 -8.98
CA LEU A 317 7.79 7.72 -10.02
C LEU A 317 6.34 8.14 -9.86
N ILE A 318 6.08 9.43 -9.70
CA ILE A 318 4.75 10.03 -9.58
C ILE A 318 4.46 10.86 -10.84
N PRO A 319 3.77 10.32 -11.85
CA PRO A 319 3.44 11.05 -13.07
C PRO A 319 2.40 12.14 -12.82
N ASP A 320 2.58 13.30 -13.44
CA ASP A 320 1.60 14.40 -13.41
C ASP A 320 0.26 14.02 -14.06
N SER A 321 0.31 13.05 -14.98
CA SER A 321 -0.84 12.57 -15.75
C SER A 321 -1.69 11.53 -15.04
N MET A 322 -1.29 11.08 -13.85
CA MET A 322 -2.09 10.14 -13.08
C MET A 322 -3.24 10.82 -12.36
N GLY A 323 -4.41 10.16 -12.38
CA GLY A 323 -5.55 10.57 -11.58
C GLY A 323 -5.16 10.63 -10.10
N ARG A 324 -5.40 11.78 -9.48
CA ARG A 324 -5.02 12.04 -8.08
C ARG A 324 -5.93 11.35 -7.07
N ALA A 325 -7.11 10.92 -7.48
CA ALA A 325 -8.08 10.28 -6.61
C ALA A 325 -8.07 8.77 -6.81
N CYS A 326 -7.55 8.02 -5.84
CA CYS A 326 -7.77 6.59 -5.73
C CYS A 326 -9.06 6.25 -4.94
N GLY A 327 -9.88 7.27 -4.64
CA GLY A 327 -11.15 7.14 -3.91
C GLY A 327 -11.06 7.18 -2.39
N GLY A 328 -9.87 7.28 -1.79
CA GLY A 328 -9.73 7.35 -0.34
C GLY A 328 -8.48 8.10 0.12
N LEU A 329 -8.49 8.50 1.38
CA LEU A 329 -7.33 9.03 2.09
C LEU A 329 -6.76 7.92 2.98
N CYS A 330 -5.55 7.46 2.68
CA CYS A 330 -4.82 6.49 3.51
C CYS A 330 -3.78 7.23 4.35
N ALA A 331 -3.52 6.78 5.57
CA ALA A 331 -2.45 7.31 6.42
C ALA A 331 -1.07 7.27 5.74
N SER A 332 -0.83 6.26 4.89
CA SER A 332 0.39 6.11 4.09
C SER A 332 0.33 6.76 2.70
N CYS A 333 -0.59 7.72 2.48
CA CYS A 333 -0.74 8.34 1.18
C CYS A 333 0.48 9.19 0.81
N GLN A 334 1.16 8.85 -0.29
CA GLN A 334 2.32 9.60 -0.81
C GLN A 334 1.97 11.05 -1.20
N ARG A 335 0.69 11.39 -1.25
CA ARG A 335 0.20 12.74 -1.51
C ARG A 335 -0.49 13.38 -0.30
N MET A 336 -0.35 12.79 0.86
CA MET A 336 -0.98 13.33 2.06
C MET A 336 -0.51 14.77 2.33
N TYR A 337 0.77 15.05 2.16
CA TYR A 337 1.31 16.40 2.32
C TYR A 337 0.76 17.42 1.30
N ASP A 338 0.41 16.98 0.08
CA ASP A 338 -0.26 17.86 -0.90
C ASP A 338 -1.65 18.26 -0.42
N PHE A 339 -2.36 17.34 0.26
CA PHE A 339 -3.65 17.62 0.87
C PHE A 339 -3.52 18.51 2.11
N GLN A 340 -2.51 18.29 2.93
CA GLN A 340 -2.29 19.00 4.18
C GLN A 340 -1.77 20.42 3.96
N SER A 341 -0.92 20.60 2.97
CA SER A 341 -0.32 21.91 2.65
C SER A 341 -1.26 22.83 1.87
N GLU A 342 -2.54 22.45 1.71
CA GLU A 342 -3.55 23.16 0.89
C GLU A 342 -3.14 23.34 -0.59
N ARG A 343 -2.00 22.79 -1.00
CA ARG A 343 -1.47 22.90 -2.37
C ARG A 343 -2.34 22.21 -3.43
N LEU A 344 -3.24 21.34 -3.03
CA LEU A 344 -4.29 20.80 -3.90
C LEU A 344 -5.48 21.75 -4.05
N ASN A 345 -5.59 22.76 -3.20
CA ASN A 345 -6.59 23.79 -3.30
C ASN A 345 -6.10 24.91 -4.21
N PHE A 346 -6.07 24.64 -5.53
CA PHE A 346 -6.43 25.62 -6.55
C PHE A 346 -5.52 26.84 -6.79
N ASP A 347 -4.26 26.83 -6.40
CA ASP A 347 -3.31 27.74 -7.02
C ASP A 347 -2.90 27.20 -8.38
N PHE A 348 -3.79 27.38 -9.36
CA PHE A 348 -3.59 26.97 -10.75
C PHE A 348 -2.37 27.64 -11.39
N GLU A 349 -1.94 28.78 -10.88
CA GLU A 349 -0.75 29.49 -11.40
C GLU A 349 0.55 28.76 -11.01
N SER A 350 0.65 28.31 -9.76
CA SER A 350 1.81 27.54 -9.29
C SER A 350 1.86 26.12 -9.87
N LEU A 351 0.70 25.60 -10.31
CA LEU A 351 0.57 24.28 -10.91
C LEU A 351 0.71 24.29 -12.44
N LYS A 352 0.83 25.45 -13.08
CA LYS A 352 1.10 25.50 -14.52
C LYS A 352 2.42 24.79 -14.82
N PRO A 353 2.42 23.74 -15.67
CA PRO A 353 3.65 23.04 -15.99
C PRO A 353 4.62 23.98 -16.71
N LYS A 354 5.80 24.17 -16.13
CA LYS A 354 6.90 24.97 -16.73
C LYS A 354 7.53 24.29 -17.95
N GLU A 355 7.21 23.00 -18.16
CA GLU A 355 7.69 22.18 -19.26
C GLU A 355 6.60 21.19 -19.70
N THR A 356 6.70 20.67 -20.93
CA THR A 356 5.78 19.62 -21.41
C THR A 356 6.03 18.32 -20.67
N TRP A 357 4.96 17.51 -20.51
CA TRP A 357 5.07 16.21 -19.83
C TRP A 357 6.13 15.31 -20.48
N ASP A 358 6.21 15.25 -21.79
CA ASP A 358 7.19 14.41 -22.48
C ASP A 358 8.64 14.86 -22.23
N LYS A 359 8.89 16.15 -22.09
CA LYS A 359 10.20 16.68 -21.72
C LYS A 359 10.53 16.31 -20.27
N LYS A 360 9.57 16.49 -19.38
CA LYS A 360 9.68 16.15 -17.97
C LYS A 360 9.92 14.65 -17.79
N LEU A 361 9.14 13.80 -18.46
CA LEU A 361 9.30 12.35 -18.39
C LEU A 361 10.68 11.87 -18.83
N ARG A 362 11.24 12.48 -19.90
CA ARG A 362 12.62 12.16 -20.33
C ARG A 362 13.65 12.54 -19.26
N ARG A 363 13.49 13.67 -18.59
CA ARG A 363 14.37 14.10 -17.49
C ARG A 363 14.26 13.16 -16.30
N LEU A 364 13.05 12.79 -15.90
CA LEU A 364 12.80 11.83 -14.81
C LEU A 364 13.41 10.46 -15.14
N MET A 365 13.28 9.97 -16.37
CA MET A 365 13.92 8.72 -16.79
C MET A 365 15.45 8.78 -16.78
N ARG A 366 16.03 9.94 -17.04
CA ARG A 366 17.49 10.13 -16.94
C ARG A 366 17.99 9.93 -15.51
N TYR A 367 17.27 10.43 -14.51
CA TYR A 367 17.59 10.16 -13.10
C TYR A 367 17.72 8.66 -12.81
N PHE A 368 16.73 7.84 -13.24
CA PHE A 368 16.82 6.39 -13.09
C PHE A 368 17.95 5.75 -13.92
N GLU A 369 18.29 6.32 -15.05
CA GLU A 369 19.35 5.80 -15.94
C GLU A 369 20.74 6.04 -15.35
N GLU A 370 20.97 7.23 -14.81
CA GLU A 370 22.29 7.68 -14.29
C GLU A 370 22.59 7.09 -12.90
N ASP A 371 21.60 6.81 -12.08
CA ASP A 371 21.80 6.26 -10.75
C ASP A 371 22.11 4.76 -10.80
N ALA A 372 23.31 4.40 -10.36
CA ALA A 372 23.83 3.03 -10.42
C ALA A 372 23.15 2.05 -9.43
N GLN A 373 22.52 2.56 -8.37
CA GLN A 373 21.89 1.74 -7.33
C GLN A 373 20.44 1.38 -7.64
N LEU A 374 19.72 2.24 -8.38
CA LEU A 374 18.30 2.05 -8.66
C LEU A 374 18.06 0.86 -9.57
N ARG A 375 17.35 -0.16 -9.07
CA ARG A 375 16.96 -1.39 -9.76
C ARG A 375 15.45 -1.64 -9.78
N ASP A 376 14.69 -0.84 -9.04
CA ASP A 376 13.25 -0.97 -8.84
C ASP A 376 12.56 0.36 -9.05
N ILE A 377 11.61 0.41 -9.95
CA ILE A 377 10.75 1.58 -10.18
C ILE A 377 9.32 1.25 -9.77
N LEU A 378 8.78 2.01 -8.80
CA LEU A 378 7.37 1.98 -8.44
C LEU A 378 6.66 3.19 -9.06
N ILE A 379 5.75 2.94 -9.97
CA ILE A 379 4.94 3.99 -10.61
C ILE A 379 3.62 4.08 -9.85
N THR A 380 3.39 5.21 -9.18
CA THR A 380 2.21 5.42 -8.33
C THR A 380 2.00 6.91 -8.05
N GLY A 381 1.32 7.29 -6.98
CA GLY A 381 1.17 8.69 -6.55
C GLY A 381 -0.11 9.37 -7.05
N GLY A 382 -1.11 8.77 -6.97
CA GLY A 382 -2.50 8.54 -7.20
C GLY A 382 -2.64 7.04 -7.50
N ASP A 383 -3.26 6.70 -8.59
CA ASP A 383 -3.43 5.33 -9.01
C ASP A 383 -2.87 5.15 -10.43
N ALA A 384 -1.91 4.24 -10.58
CA ALA A 384 -1.22 4.05 -11.85
C ALA A 384 -2.17 3.64 -12.99
N LEU A 385 -3.20 2.86 -12.68
CA LEU A 385 -4.16 2.36 -13.66
C LEU A 385 -5.33 3.33 -13.92
N MET A 386 -5.43 4.44 -13.16
CA MET A 386 -6.37 5.53 -13.48
C MET A 386 -5.96 6.34 -14.71
N SER A 387 -4.71 6.28 -15.11
CA SER A 387 -4.23 6.91 -16.34
C SER A 387 -4.98 6.37 -17.56
N GLN A 388 -5.15 7.21 -18.58
CA GLN A 388 -5.63 6.72 -19.87
C GLN A 388 -4.64 5.71 -20.45
N ASN A 389 -5.15 4.76 -21.24
CA ASN A 389 -4.32 3.71 -21.84
C ASN A 389 -3.15 4.26 -22.66
N ALA A 390 -3.38 5.34 -23.43
CA ALA A 390 -2.32 6.00 -24.21
C ALA A 390 -1.23 6.60 -23.31
N THR A 391 -1.62 7.23 -22.21
CA THR A 391 -0.67 7.81 -21.25
C THR A 391 0.14 6.74 -20.54
N LEU A 392 -0.52 5.67 -20.08
CA LEU A 392 0.19 4.55 -19.44
C LEU A 392 1.17 3.89 -20.41
N ARG A 393 0.78 3.70 -21.66
CA ARG A 393 1.67 3.19 -22.71
C ARG A 393 2.89 4.08 -22.90
N ASN A 394 2.71 5.39 -22.96
CA ASN A 394 3.82 6.35 -23.09
C ASN A 394 4.80 6.26 -21.91
N ILE A 395 4.28 6.16 -20.67
CA ILE A 395 5.12 6.01 -19.47
C ILE A 395 5.89 4.68 -19.52
N LEU A 396 5.23 3.57 -19.82
CA LEU A 396 5.86 2.26 -19.90
C LEU A 396 6.89 2.19 -21.04
N ASP A 397 6.63 2.83 -22.18
CA ASP A 397 7.60 2.92 -23.28
C ASP A 397 8.83 3.76 -22.89
N ALA A 398 8.65 4.82 -22.09
CA ALA A 398 9.76 5.58 -21.54
C ALA A 398 10.61 4.76 -20.56
N VAL A 399 9.97 3.99 -19.68
CA VAL A 399 10.64 3.05 -18.78
C VAL A 399 11.41 1.97 -19.56
N TYR A 400 10.81 1.40 -20.60
CA TYR A 400 11.48 0.44 -21.48
C TYR A 400 12.74 1.02 -22.12
N LYS A 401 12.64 2.23 -22.71
CA LYS A 401 13.77 2.92 -23.32
C LYS A 401 14.90 3.21 -22.31
N MET A 402 14.53 3.62 -21.10
CA MET A 402 15.47 3.79 -19.99
C MET A 402 16.16 2.45 -19.64
N ALA A 403 15.40 1.36 -19.47
CA ALA A 403 15.94 0.05 -19.16
C ALA A 403 16.93 -0.46 -20.22
N VAL A 404 16.65 -0.21 -21.50
CA VAL A 404 17.58 -0.54 -22.62
C VAL A 404 18.92 0.18 -22.46
N ARG A 405 18.91 1.47 -22.11
CA ARG A 405 20.14 2.27 -21.95
C ARG A 405 20.90 1.87 -20.67
N LYS A 406 20.16 1.62 -19.58
CA LYS A 406 20.73 1.24 -18.27
C LYS A 406 21.37 -0.15 -18.25
N ARG A 407 21.02 -1.04 -19.18
CA ARG A 407 21.42 -2.47 -19.21
C ARG A 407 22.92 -2.73 -19.04
N LYS A 408 23.78 -1.82 -19.48
CA LYS A 408 25.25 -2.02 -19.45
C LYS A 408 25.88 -1.73 -18.10
N ALA A 409 25.24 -0.94 -17.23
CA ALA A 409 25.81 -0.49 -15.96
C ALA A 409 25.17 -1.23 -14.77
N ASN A 410 23.85 -1.15 -14.66
CA ASN A 410 23.06 -1.81 -13.63
C ASN A 410 21.64 -2.00 -14.15
N GLU A 411 21.22 -3.22 -14.35
CA GLU A 411 19.94 -3.54 -14.96
C GLU A 411 18.77 -3.14 -14.04
N LEU A 412 17.73 -2.52 -14.64
CA LEU A 412 16.44 -2.40 -14.01
C LEU A 412 15.84 -3.80 -13.86
N GLN A 413 15.62 -4.26 -12.63
CA GLN A 413 15.13 -5.61 -12.35
C GLN A 413 13.63 -5.67 -12.14
N ARG A 414 13.04 -4.60 -11.59
CA ARG A 414 11.64 -4.58 -11.15
C ARG A 414 10.90 -3.36 -11.63
N VAL A 415 9.68 -3.59 -12.15
CA VAL A 415 8.72 -2.54 -12.46
C VAL A 415 7.42 -2.83 -11.71
N ARG A 416 6.98 -1.86 -10.91
CA ARG A 416 5.75 -1.95 -10.12
C ARG A 416 4.78 -0.85 -10.51
N LEU A 417 3.50 -1.19 -10.59
CA LEU A 417 2.40 -0.24 -10.73
C LEU A 417 1.55 -0.30 -9.46
N GLY A 418 1.47 0.81 -8.73
CA GLY A 418 0.63 0.93 -7.55
C GLY A 418 -0.82 1.25 -7.96
N SER A 419 -1.76 0.37 -7.62
CA SER A 419 -3.17 0.56 -7.98
C SER A 419 -4.12 -0.10 -7.01
N ARG A 420 -5.12 0.66 -6.54
CA ARG A 420 -6.26 0.12 -5.80
C ARG A 420 -7.43 -0.28 -6.69
N LEU A 421 -7.34 -0.07 -8.00
CA LEU A 421 -8.48 -0.28 -8.90
C LEU A 421 -8.94 -1.73 -8.97
N LEU A 422 -8.09 -2.71 -8.65
CA LEU A 422 -8.51 -4.10 -8.53
C LEU A 422 -9.64 -4.30 -7.49
N ALA A 423 -9.60 -3.53 -6.39
CA ALA A 423 -10.66 -3.51 -5.39
C ALA A 423 -11.71 -2.43 -5.66
N TYR A 424 -11.28 -1.21 -6.01
CA TYR A 424 -12.13 -0.03 -6.08
C TYR A 424 -12.94 0.08 -7.36
N LEU A 425 -12.37 -0.32 -8.50
CA LEU A 425 -13.02 -0.27 -9.82
C LEU A 425 -12.42 -1.33 -10.77
N PRO A 426 -12.60 -2.64 -10.51
CA PRO A 426 -12.00 -3.71 -11.31
C PRO A 426 -12.40 -3.66 -12.80
N LEU A 427 -13.54 -3.07 -13.12
CA LEU A 427 -14.03 -2.85 -14.49
C LEU A 427 -13.12 -1.92 -15.34
N ARG A 428 -12.12 -1.30 -14.72
CA ARG A 428 -11.06 -0.56 -15.44
C ARG A 428 -10.07 -1.51 -16.12
N ILE A 429 -9.97 -2.75 -15.68
CA ILE A 429 -9.06 -3.75 -16.24
C ILE A 429 -9.71 -4.33 -17.50
N THR A 430 -9.42 -3.72 -18.62
CA THR A 430 -9.93 -4.08 -19.95
C THR A 430 -8.90 -4.87 -20.73
N ASP A 431 -9.34 -5.61 -21.77
CA ASP A 431 -8.45 -6.36 -22.67
C ASP A 431 -7.38 -5.47 -23.30
N GLU A 432 -7.71 -4.22 -23.65
CA GLU A 432 -6.73 -3.25 -24.14
C GLU A 432 -5.65 -2.96 -23.11
N LEU A 433 -6.03 -2.73 -21.83
CA LEU A 433 -5.06 -2.51 -20.76
C LEU A 433 -4.19 -3.74 -20.54
N VAL A 434 -4.78 -4.93 -20.49
CA VAL A 434 -4.07 -6.22 -20.35
C VAL A 434 -3.08 -6.40 -21.51
N GLY A 435 -3.48 -6.05 -22.74
CA GLY A 435 -2.62 -6.04 -23.92
C GLY A 435 -1.41 -5.11 -23.78
N ILE A 436 -1.60 -3.92 -23.21
CA ILE A 436 -0.51 -2.97 -22.93
C ILE A 436 0.48 -3.56 -21.93
N LEU A 437 -0.03 -4.13 -20.83
CA LEU A 437 0.81 -4.75 -19.78
C LEU A 437 1.60 -5.93 -20.33
N ARG A 438 0.96 -6.82 -21.12
CA ARG A 438 1.62 -7.96 -21.77
C ARG A 438 2.71 -7.50 -22.72
N SER A 439 2.40 -6.56 -23.63
CA SER A 439 3.36 -6.03 -24.59
C SER A 439 4.57 -5.38 -23.92
N PHE A 440 4.35 -4.63 -22.82
CA PHE A 440 5.46 -4.08 -22.07
C PHE A 440 6.32 -5.16 -21.43
N LYS A 441 5.72 -6.14 -20.76
CA LYS A 441 6.42 -7.25 -20.12
C LYS A 441 7.28 -8.02 -21.15
N ASP A 442 6.72 -8.34 -22.33
CA ASP A 442 7.42 -9.08 -23.38
C ASP A 442 8.64 -8.31 -23.94
N LYS A 443 8.56 -6.99 -24.02
CA LYS A 443 9.69 -6.15 -24.42
C LYS A 443 10.73 -6.02 -23.30
N ALA A 444 10.29 -5.68 -22.11
CA ALA A 444 11.17 -5.33 -21.01
C ALA A 444 11.92 -6.55 -20.44
N SER A 445 11.33 -7.75 -20.47
CA SER A 445 12.02 -8.97 -20.06
C SER A 445 13.26 -9.30 -20.90
N ARG A 446 13.30 -8.85 -22.16
CA ARG A 446 14.46 -9.04 -23.06
C ARG A 446 15.64 -8.11 -22.73
N VAL A 447 15.43 -7.12 -21.88
CA VAL A 447 16.45 -6.13 -21.51
C VAL A 447 16.79 -6.15 -20.01
N GLY A 448 16.49 -7.24 -19.30
CA GLY A 448 16.91 -7.46 -17.92
C GLY A 448 15.83 -7.28 -16.88
N VAL A 449 14.65 -6.77 -17.22
CA VAL A 449 13.55 -6.66 -16.25
C VAL A 449 12.95 -8.04 -15.99
N THR A 450 13.04 -8.52 -14.76
CA THR A 450 12.61 -9.87 -14.35
C THR A 450 11.30 -9.90 -13.58
N GLN A 451 10.90 -8.77 -12.95
CA GLN A 451 9.72 -8.69 -12.10
C GLN A 451 8.78 -7.59 -12.55
N PHE A 452 7.53 -7.98 -12.80
CA PHE A 452 6.43 -7.11 -13.22
C PHE A 452 5.31 -7.25 -12.20
N ILE A 453 5.03 -6.19 -11.42
CA ILE A 453 4.17 -6.28 -10.24
C ILE A 453 3.07 -5.23 -10.30
N ILE A 454 1.83 -5.64 -10.08
CA ILE A 454 0.76 -4.76 -9.66
C ILE A 454 0.75 -4.79 -8.12
N GLN A 455 1.16 -3.70 -7.49
CA GLN A 455 1.07 -3.53 -6.06
C GLN A 455 -0.31 -2.97 -5.73
N THR A 456 -1.19 -3.83 -5.24
CA THR A 456 -2.58 -3.48 -4.96
C THR A 456 -2.84 -3.32 -3.47
N HIS A 457 -4.07 -2.91 -3.14
CA HIS A 457 -4.50 -2.69 -1.78
C HIS A 457 -5.97 -3.15 -1.62
N PHE A 458 -6.14 -4.38 -1.14
CA PHE A 458 -7.41 -4.89 -0.63
C PHE A 458 -7.39 -4.79 0.90
N GLN A 459 -8.35 -4.11 1.48
CA GLN A 459 -8.45 -3.97 2.94
C GLN A 459 -9.23 -5.11 3.58
N SER A 460 -10.11 -5.74 2.82
CA SER A 460 -11.00 -6.78 3.31
C SER A 460 -11.21 -7.86 2.26
N PRO A 461 -11.39 -9.14 2.67
CA PRO A 461 -11.83 -10.20 1.77
C PRO A 461 -13.17 -9.88 1.07
N LEU A 462 -13.98 -9.01 1.64
CA LEU A 462 -15.24 -8.52 1.05
C LEU A 462 -15.01 -7.75 -0.27
N GLU A 463 -13.82 -7.20 -0.50
CA GLU A 463 -13.49 -6.52 -1.76
C GLU A 463 -13.11 -7.49 -2.88
N VAL A 464 -12.91 -8.77 -2.59
CA VAL A 464 -12.66 -9.83 -3.58
C VAL A 464 -14.00 -10.26 -4.18
N THR A 465 -14.48 -9.47 -5.12
CA THR A 465 -15.74 -9.70 -5.85
C THR A 465 -15.50 -10.55 -7.10
N PRO A 466 -16.55 -11.07 -7.78
CA PRO A 466 -16.40 -11.73 -9.07
C PRO A 466 -15.67 -10.86 -10.11
N GLU A 467 -15.95 -9.55 -10.14
CA GLU A 467 -15.30 -8.59 -11.03
C GLU A 467 -13.82 -8.40 -10.67
N ALA A 468 -13.51 -8.30 -9.37
CA ALA A 468 -12.13 -8.21 -8.89
C ALA A 468 -11.35 -9.48 -9.22
N LYS A 469 -11.94 -10.66 -9.01
CA LYS A 469 -11.34 -11.95 -9.38
C LYS A 469 -11.03 -12.01 -10.86
N LYS A 470 -11.98 -11.65 -11.74
CA LYS A 470 -11.76 -11.58 -13.19
C LYS A 470 -10.63 -10.62 -13.56
N ALA A 471 -10.57 -9.46 -12.93
CA ALA A 471 -9.50 -8.48 -13.16
C ALA A 471 -8.12 -9.01 -12.73
N ILE A 472 -8.05 -9.70 -11.59
CA ILE A 472 -6.84 -10.37 -11.11
C ILE A 472 -6.37 -11.42 -12.12
N GLU A 473 -7.25 -12.32 -12.55
CA GLU A 473 -6.95 -13.36 -13.53
C GLU A 473 -6.44 -12.79 -14.85
N ALA A 474 -7.06 -11.69 -15.32
CA ALA A 474 -6.64 -10.99 -16.54
C ALA A 474 -5.22 -10.42 -16.43
N ILE A 475 -4.87 -9.81 -15.30
CA ILE A 475 -3.51 -9.30 -15.05
C ILE A 475 -2.50 -10.45 -14.96
N LEU A 476 -2.82 -11.52 -14.24
CA LEU A 476 -1.97 -12.69 -14.14
C LEU A 476 -1.72 -13.32 -15.53
N SER A 477 -2.74 -13.34 -16.39
CA SER A 477 -2.61 -13.82 -17.78
C SER A 477 -1.64 -12.99 -18.63
N ALA A 478 -1.41 -11.72 -18.28
CA ALA A 478 -0.43 -10.86 -18.91
C ALA A 478 1.01 -11.11 -18.42
N GLY A 479 1.21 -12.03 -17.47
CA GLY A 479 2.51 -12.38 -16.88
C GLY A 479 2.97 -11.40 -15.82
N TRP A 480 2.07 -10.60 -15.25
CA TRP A 480 2.32 -9.76 -14.09
C TRP A 480 1.91 -10.50 -12.82
N ILE A 481 2.63 -10.29 -11.74
CA ILE A 481 2.25 -10.78 -10.41
C ILE A 481 1.50 -9.69 -9.65
N ILE A 482 0.73 -10.09 -8.64
CA ILE A 482 -0.04 -9.17 -7.81
C ILE A 482 0.43 -9.32 -6.36
N THR A 483 0.78 -8.21 -5.74
CA THR A 483 1.09 -8.15 -4.31
C THR A 483 0.08 -7.25 -3.61
N ASN A 484 -0.41 -7.68 -2.45
CA ASN A 484 -1.31 -6.87 -1.64
C ASN A 484 -0.52 -6.13 -0.55
N GLN A 485 -0.61 -4.82 -0.55
CA GLN A 485 -0.07 -3.99 0.53
C GLN A 485 -1.19 -3.73 1.53
N LEU A 486 -1.02 -4.23 2.75
CA LEU A 486 -1.92 -3.88 3.84
C LEU A 486 -1.44 -2.56 4.45
N VAL A 487 -2.39 -1.64 4.61
CA VAL A 487 -2.19 -0.36 5.28
C VAL A 487 -3.16 -0.35 6.45
N TYR A 488 -2.63 -0.21 7.64
CA TYR A 488 -3.41 -0.20 8.88
C TYR A 488 -3.66 1.25 9.32
#